data_7275155062fb6ddfc3dca0d29fe1dfdb
#
_entry.id   7275155062fb6ddfc3dca0d29fe1dfdb
#
_cell.length_a   1.000
_cell.length_b   1.000
_cell.length_c   1.000
_cell.angle_alpha   90.00
_cell.angle_beta   90.00
_cell.angle_gamma   90.00
#
_symmetry.space_group_name_H-M   'P 1'
#
loop_
_entity.id
_entity.type
_entity.pdbx_description
1 polymer ?
#
loop_
_entity_poly.entity_id
_entity_poly.type
_entity_poly.pdbx_seq_one_letter_code
_entity_poly.pdbx_strand_id
1 'polypeptide(L)'
;FDARRAKDEATDAEYRQNLAAKEEILVDAEAILPVTDLEKAKAQLRRIQDRWEEVGRVPSSDLHRVEGRLRAVEAAVREAEEREWQRTNPETRARAAGVLGQLEGQIADLEAELARAEASGDKKRAESVRDALTTKRAWLDQISSTIA
;
A
#
# COMPACT_ATOMS: atom_id res chain seq x y z
N PHE A 1 -6.85 -23.14 50.49
CA PHE A 1 -6.26 -21.82 50.18
C PHE A 1 -4.90 -21.92 49.52
N ASP A 2 -3.97 -22.71 50.05
CA ASP A 2 -2.62 -22.84 49.48
C ASP A 2 -2.61 -23.51 48.13
N ALA A 3 -3.44 -24.55 47.92
CA ALA A 3 -3.54 -25.25 46.63
C ALA A 3 -4.09 -24.34 45.51
N ARG A 4 -5.06 -23.49 45.87
CA ARG A 4 -5.65 -22.52 44.93
C ARG A 4 -4.65 -21.42 44.56
N ARG A 5 -3.93 -20.91 45.57
CA ARG A 5 -2.88 -19.89 45.33
C ARG A 5 -1.75 -20.43 44.47
N ALA A 6 -1.30 -21.67 44.71
CA ALA A 6 -0.27 -22.30 43.93
C ALA A 6 -0.71 -22.50 42.45
N LYS A 7 -1.99 -22.85 42.24
CA LYS A 7 -2.57 -22.98 40.90
C LYS A 7 -2.65 -21.63 40.20
N ASP A 8 -3.07 -20.57 40.88
CA ASP A 8 -3.15 -19.22 40.32
C ASP A 8 -1.77 -18.69 39.96
N GLU A 9 -0.76 -18.92 40.80
CA GLU A 9 0.63 -18.54 40.52
C GLU A 9 1.21 -19.28 39.34
N ALA A 10 0.90 -20.59 39.18
CA ALA A 10 1.31 -21.40 38.04
C ALA A 10 0.67 -20.89 36.73
N THR A 11 -0.60 -20.51 36.80
CA THR A 11 -1.32 -19.94 35.67
C THR A 11 -0.74 -18.59 35.26
N ASP A 12 -0.45 -17.73 36.26
CA ASP A 12 0.19 -16.42 35.99
C ASP A 12 1.57 -16.58 35.37
N ALA A 13 2.35 -17.56 35.83
CA ALA A 13 3.68 -17.86 35.25
C ALA A 13 3.55 -18.33 33.81
N GLU A 14 2.56 -19.19 33.52
CA GLU A 14 2.27 -19.66 32.16
C GLU A 14 1.89 -18.48 31.24
N TYR A 15 1.03 -17.60 31.71
CA TYR A 15 0.60 -16.44 30.94
C TYR A 15 1.75 -15.49 30.64
N ARG A 16 2.68 -15.31 31.57
CA ARG A 16 3.90 -14.51 31.36
C ARG A 16 4.85 -15.15 30.37
N GLN A 17 4.98 -16.47 30.37
CA GLN A 17 5.75 -17.22 29.38
C GLN A 17 5.12 -17.04 27.97
N ASN A 18 3.80 -17.12 27.90
CA ASN A 18 3.05 -16.88 26.66
C ASN A 18 3.24 -15.45 26.17
N LEU A 19 3.27 -14.49 27.07
CA LEU A 19 3.54 -13.09 26.73
C LEU A 19 4.93 -12.93 26.08
N ALA A 20 5.95 -13.51 26.69
CA ALA A 20 7.31 -13.47 26.15
C ALA A 20 7.37 -14.08 24.75
N ALA A 21 6.70 -15.23 24.56
CA ALA A 21 6.63 -15.89 23.25
C ALA A 21 5.91 -15.02 22.22
N LYS A 22 4.81 -14.38 22.57
CA LYS A 22 4.09 -13.47 21.68
C LYS A 22 4.88 -12.22 21.35
N GLU A 23 5.66 -11.69 22.29
CA GLU A 23 6.54 -10.55 22.03
C GLU A 23 7.66 -10.90 21.02
N GLU A 24 8.21 -12.10 21.09
CA GLU A 24 9.16 -12.58 20.10
C GLU A 24 8.52 -12.70 18.70
N ILE A 25 7.29 -13.22 18.65
CA ILE A 25 6.54 -13.31 17.40
C ILE A 25 6.29 -11.91 16.83
N LEU A 26 5.99 -10.92 17.67
CA LEU A 26 5.77 -9.54 17.26
C LEU A 26 7.02 -8.90 16.65
N VAL A 27 8.20 -9.23 17.15
CA VAL A 27 9.45 -8.77 16.54
C VAL A 27 9.54 -9.27 15.09
N ASP A 28 9.26 -10.55 14.87
CA ASP A 28 9.27 -11.15 13.54
C ASP A 28 8.17 -10.55 12.65
N ALA A 29 7.00 -10.30 13.21
CA ALA A 29 5.87 -9.69 12.50
C ALA A 29 6.20 -8.26 12.04
N GLU A 30 6.75 -7.45 12.94
CA GLU A 30 7.11 -6.07 12.64
C GLU A 30 8.27 -5.98 11.65
N ALA A 31 9.10 -7.02 11.57
CA ALA A 31 10.18 -7.12 10.58
C ALA A 31 9.68 -7.32 9.14
N ILE A 32 8.40 -7.67 8.96
CA ILE A 32 7.78 -7.73 7.62
C ILE A 32 7.68 -6.34 7.00
N LEU A 33 7.55 -5.31 7.82
CA LEU A 33 7.36 -3.93 7.38
C LEU A 33 8.69 -3.20 7.14
N PRO A 34 8.77 -2.31 6.15
CA PRO A 34 7.74 -2.00 5.17
C PRO A 34 7.55 -3.12 4.15
N VAL A 35 6.34 -3.25 3.61
CA VAL A 35 6.02 -4.28 2.61
C VAL A 35 6.62 -3.88 1.26
N THR A 36 7.58 -4.69 0.79
CA THR A 36 8.23 -4.51 -0.52
C THR A 36 7.85 -5.63 -1.49
N ASP A 37 7.73 -6.85 -0.98
CA ASP A 37 7.26 -8.02 -1.73
C ASP A 37 5.96 -8.49 -1.07
N LEU A 38 4.84 -8.18 -1.69
CA LEU A 38 3.51 -8.45 -1.13
C LEU A 38 3.25 -9.94 -0.90
N GLU A 39 3.58 -10.80 -1.86
CA GLU A 39 3.33 -12.23 -1.74
C GLU A 39 4.16 -12.85 -0.61
N LYS A 40 5.41 -12.42 -0.49
CA LYS A 40 6.30 -12.82 0.60
C LYS A 40 5.77 -12.33 1.95
N ALA A 41 5.34 -11.09 2.02
CA ALA A 41 4.78 -10.50 3.24
C ALA A 41 3.51 -11.24 3.69
N LYS A 42 2.62 -11.57 2.76
CA LYS A 42 1.40 -12.35 3.05
C LYS A 42 1.73 -13.75 3.58
N ALA A 43 2.70 -14.43 2.99
CA ALA A 43 3.13 -15.75 3.43
C ALA A 43 3.77 -15.70 4.83
N GLN A 44 4.60 -14.70 5.08
CA GLN A 44 5.21 -14.47 6.40
C GLN A 44 4.16 -14.16 7.47
N LEU A 45 3.19 -13.32 7.14
CA LEU A 45 2.10 -12.98 8.05
C LEU A 45 1.27 -14.20 8.42
N ARG A 46 0.99 -15.08 7.46
CA ARG A 46 0.23 -16.31 7.73
C ARG A 46 0.97 -17.20 8.73
N ARG A 47 2.29 -17.35 8.58
CA ARG A 47 3.11 -18.11 9.55
C ARG A 47 3.11 -17.45 10.92
N ILE A 48 3.15 -16.13 10.97
CA ILE A 48 3.07 -15.37 12.21
C ILE A 48 1.72 -15.63 12.90
N GLN A 49 0.63 -15.59 12.17
CA GLN A 49 -0.71 -15.85 12.70
C GLN A 49 -0.85 -17.27 13.24
N ASP A 50 -0.30 -18.26 12.53
CA ASP A 50 -0.30 -19.65 12.99
C ASP A 50 0.49 -19.82 14.28
N ARG A 51 1.66 -19.22 14.39
CA ARG A 51 2.47 -19.24 15.62
C ARG A 51 1.74 -18.55 16.77
N TRP A 52 1.05 -17.44 16.47
CA TRP A 52 0.30 -16.68 17.46
C TRP A 52 -0.81 -17.52 18.09
N GLU A 53 -1.53 -18.27 17.30
CA GLU A 53 -2.63 -19.14 17.77
C GLU A 53 -2.12 -20.31 18.60
N GLU A 54 -0.92 -20.81 18.32
CA GLU A 54 -0.30 -21.89 19.10
C GLU A 54 0.09 -21.45 20.50
N VAL A 55 0.36 -20.18 20.69
CA VAL A 55 0.67 -19.62 22.01
C VAL A 55 -0.66 -19.39 22.77
N GLY A 56 -0.69 -19.72 24.02
CA GLY A 56 -1.87 -19.58 24.84
C GLY A 56 -2.13 -18.14 25.30
N ARG A 57 -2.93 -18.01 26.33
CA ARG A 57 -3.33 -16.72 26.89
C ARG A 57 -2.15 -15.95 27.48
N VAL A 58 -2.25 -14.63 27.41
CA VAL A 58 -1.34 -13.69 28.06
C VAL A 58 -2.05 -13.00 29.21
N PRO A 59 -1.32 -12.32 30.13
CA PRO A 59 -1.94 -11.53 31.17
C PRO A 59 -2.89 -10.48 30.59
N SER A 60 -4.06 -10.32 31.18
CA SER A 60 -5.09 -9.41 30.66
C SER A 60 -4.63 -7.96 30.56
N SER A 61 -3.69 -7.55 31.40
CA SER A 61 -3.09 -6.21 31.35
C SER A 61 -2.27 -5.94 30.08
N ASP A 62 -1.78 -6.99 29.43
CA ASP A 62 -0.94 -6.90 28.24
C ASP A 62 -1.67 -7.23 26.93
N LEU A 63 -2.87 -7.79 27.04
CA LEU A 63 -3.64 -8.31 25.91
C LEU A 63 -3.84 -7.26 24.80
N HIS A 64 -4.34 -6.09 25.17
CA HIS A 64 -4.62 -5.02 24.19
C HIS A 64 -3.35 -4.52 23.51
N ARG A 65 -2.26 -4.44 24.23
CA ARG A 65 -0.96 -3.98 23.70
C ARG A 65 -0.44 -4.94 22.64
N VAL A 66 -0.38 -6.22 22.93
CA VAL A 66 0.18 -7.21 22.01
C VAL A 66 -0.73 -7.47 20.82
N GLU A 67 -2.03 -7.55 21.04
CA GLU A 67 -3.00 -7.71 19.94
C GLU A 67 -3.04 -6.47 19.03
N GLY A 68 -2.90 -5.29 19.61
CA GLY A 68 -2.83 -4.04 18.84
C GLY A 68 -1.62 -3.98 17.94
N ARG A 69 -0.46 -4.46 18.41
CA ARG A 69 0.76 -4.52 17.61
C ARG A 69 0.61 -5.49 16.43
N LEU A 70 0.02 -6.64 16.65
CA LEU A 70 -0.23 -7.59 15.56
C LEU A 70 -1.23 -7.03 14.55
N ARG A 71 -2.31 -6.42 15.02
CA ARG A 71 -3.31 -5.80 14.14
C ARG A 71 -2.72 -4.68 13.28
N ALA A 72 -1.75 -3.93 13.80
CA ALA A 72 -1.05 -2.90 13.03
C ALA A 72 -0.27 -3.49 11.85
N VAL A 73 0.39 -4.64 12.07
CA VAL A 73 1.09 -5.35 10.99
C VAL A 73 0.10 -5.90 9.97
N GLU A 74 -0.99 -6.52 10.42
CA GLU A 74 -2.04 -7.03 9.56
C GLU A 74 -2.66 -5.91 8.71
N ALA A 75 -2.91 -4.75 9.30
CA ALA A 75 -3.44 -3.58 8.61
C ALA A 75 -2.47 -3.07 7.54
N ALA A 76 -1.18 -3.02 7.85
CA ALA A 76 -0.16 -2.57 6.91
C ALA A 76 -0.05 -3.49 5.68
N VAL A 77 -0.14 -4.80 5.88
CA VAL A 77 -0.15 -5.79 4.79
C VAL A 77 -1.42 -5.64 3.94
N ARG A 78 -2.57 -5.46 4.60
CA ARG A 78 -3.86 -5.26 3.91
C ARG A 78 -3.85 -3.99 3.07
N GLU A 79 -3.29 -2.90 3.57
CA GLU A 79 -3.15 -1.64 2.83
C GLU A 79 -2.23 -1.80 1.62
N ALA A 80 -1.15 -2.56 1.75
CA ALA A 80 -0.26 -2.87 0.64
C ALA A 80 -0.97 -3.70 -0.43
N GLU A 81 -1.80 -4.66 -0.03
CA GLU A 81 -2.62 -5.47 -0.92
C GLU A 81 -3.63 -4.61 -1.68
N GLU A 82 -4.30 -3.69 -0.98
CA GLU A 82 -5.25 -2.76 -1.58
C GLU A 82 -4.58 -1.84 -2.60
N ARG A 83 -3.40 -1.29 -2.27
CA ARG A 83 -2.64 -0.46 -3.21
C ARG A 83 -2.24 -1.23 -4.46
N GLU A 84 -1.82 -2.47 -4.31
CA GLU A 84 -1.44 -3.32 -5.44
C GLU A 84 -2.66 -3.64 -6.31
N TRP A 85 -3.81 -3.92 -5.68
CA TRP A 85 -5.06 -4.17 -6.40
C TRP A 85 -5.50 -2.94 -7.20
N GLN A 86 -5.42 -1.74 -6.60
CA GLN A 86 -5.75 -0.48 -7.29
C GLN A 86 -4.83 -0.26 -8.48
N ARG A 87 -3.55 -0.54 -8.32
CA ARG A 87 -2.56 -0.38 -9.39
C ARG A 87 -2.79 -1.34 -10.55
N THR A 88 -3.20 -2.56 -10.28
CA THR A 88 -3.33 -3.63 -11.29
C THR A 88 -4.76 -3.89 -11.74
N ASN A 89 -5.75 -3.22 -11.13
CA ASN A 89 -7.15 -3.39 -11.46
C ASN A 89 -7.39 -3.09 -12.95
N PRO A 90 -7.89 -4.07 -13.74
CA PRO A 90 -8.12 -3.88 -15.17
C PRO A 90 -8.99 -2.68 -15.52
N GLU A 91 -10.01 -2.40 -14.71
CA GLU A 91 -10.94 -1.29 -14.91
C GLU A 91 -10.24 0.06 -14.73
N THR A 92 -9.43 0.20 -13.68
CA THR A 92 -8.63 1.41 -13.43
C THR A 92 -7.60 1.61 -14.54
N ARG A 93 -6.95 0.53 -14.97
CA ARG A 93 -5.98 0.56 -16.08
C ARG A 93 -6.64 0.95 -17.40
N ALA A 94 -7.84 0.42 -17.66
CA ALA A 94 -8.60 0.77 -18.88
C ALA A 94 -8.99 2.24 -18.89
N ARG A 95 -9.44 2.80 -17.75
CA ARG A 95 -9.74 4.22 -17.64
C ARG A 95 -8.52 5.10 -17.88
N ALA A 96 -7.40 4.73 -17.28
CA ALA A 96 -6.14 5.45 -17.46
C ALA A 96 -5.68 5.40 -18.91
N ALA A 97 -5.78 4.24 -19.56
CA ALA A 97 -5.46 4.09 -20.98
C ALA A 97 -6.38 4.94 -21.87
N GLY A 98 -7.67 5.03 -21.53
CA GLY A 98 -8.63 5.89 -22.24
C GLY A 98 -8.28 7.37 -22.12
N VAL A 99 -7.94 7.84 -20.92
CA VAL A 99 -7.49 9.22 -20.68
C VAL A 99 -6.20 9.50 -21.43
N LEU A 100 -5.25 8.56 -21.41
CA LEU A 100 -4.00 8.66 -22.14
C LEU A 100 -4.24 8.84 -23.64
N GLY A 101 -5.09 8.01 -24.22
CA GLY A 101 -5.46 8.07 -25.63
C GLY A 101 -6.09 9.41 -26.01
N GLN A 102 -6.98 9.95 -25.16
CA GLN A 102 -7.58 11.26 -25.36
C GLN A 102 -6.54 12.39 -25.32
N LEU A 103 -5.62 12.34 -24.35
CA LEU A 103 -4.54 13.33 -24.26
C LEU A 103 -3.62 13.29 -25.48
N GLU A 104 -3.26 12.09 -25.93
CA GLU A 104 -2.44 11.91 -27.13
C GLU A 104 -3.12 12.51 -28.37
N GLY A 105 -4.43 12.28 -28.51
CA GLY A 105 -5.23 12.88 -29.60
C GLY A 105 -5.28 14.40 -29.52
N GLN A 106 -5.47 14.96 -28.35
CA GLN A 106 -5.49 16.42 -28.14
C GLN A 106 -4.12 17.04 -28.42
N ILE A 107 -3.06 16.39 -28.04
CA ILE A 107 -1.68 16.83 -28.31
C ILE A 107 -1.42 16.84 -29.82
N ALA A 108 -1.82 15.78 -30.53
CA ALA A 108 -1.69 15.72 -31.97
C ALA A 108 -2.44 16.85 -32.70
N ASP A 109 -3.67 17.14 -32.23
CA ASP A 109 -4.48 18.25 -32.77
C ASP A 109 -3.81 19.61 -32.51
N LEU A 110 -3.26 19.83 -31.33
CA LEU A 110 -2.54 21.06 -30.99
C LEU A 110 -1.24 21.20 -31.78
N GLU A 111 -0.52 20.13 -32.03
CA GLU A 111 0.69 20.13 -32.86
C GLU A 111 0.35 20.54 -34.30
N ALA A 112 -0.75 20.03 -34.85
CA ALA A 112 -1.23 20.40 -36.15
C ALA A 112 -1.65 21.88 -36.21
N GLU A 113 -2.33 22.36 -35.17
CA GLU A 113 -2.73 23.76 -35.03
C GLU A 113 -1.51 24.69 -34.95
N LEU A 114 -0.50 24.29 -34.18
CA LEU A 114 0.77 25.03 -34.07
C LEU A 114 1.45 25.15 -35.42
N ALA A 115 1.53 24.06 -36.19
CA ALA A 115 2.11 24.08 -37.52
C ALA A 115 1.38 25.06 -38.46
N ARG A 116 0.04 25.07 -38.37
CA ARG A 116 -0.77 26.02 -39.17
C ARG A 116 -0.53 27.47 -38.74
N ALA A 117 -0.46 27.74 -37.44
CA ALA A 117 -0.20 29.08 -36.92
C ALA A 117 1.19 29.59 -37.32
N GLU A 118 2.18 28.74 -37.24
CA GLU A 118 3.56 29.08 -37.70
C GLU A 118 3.63 29.34 -39.20
N ALA A 119 2.96 28.51 -39.98
CA ALA A 119 2.92 28.68 -41.46
C ALA A 119 2.23 29.96 -41.87
N SER A 120 1.19 30.41 -41.12
CA SER A 120 0.45 31.64 -41.39
C SER A 120 1.10 32.89 -40.78
N GLY A 121 2.14 32.73 -39.96
CA GLY A 121 2.83 33.83 -39.31
C GLY A 121 2.06 34.41 -38.11
N ASP A 122 1.06 33.70 -37.59
CA ASP A 122 0.28 34.10 -36.40
C ASP A 122 1.06 33.77 -35.12
N LYS A 123 1.94 34.68 -34.72
CA LYS A 123 2.82 34.49 -33.55
C LYS A 123 2.07 34.36 -32.23
N LYS A 124 1.00 35.12 -32.08
CA LYS A 124 0.20 35.15 -30.87
C LYS A 124 -0.52 33.80 -30.65
N ARG A 125 -1.09 33.26 -31.72
CA ARG A 125 -1.74 31.95 -31.69
C ARG A 125 -0.73 30.83 -31.46
N ALA A 126 0.42 30.89 -32.13
CA ALA A 126 1.51 29.92 -31.97
C ALA A 126 1.98 29.85 -30.49
N GLU A 127 2.13 31.00 -29.84
CA GLU A 127 2.52 31.08 -28.44
C GLU A 127 1.46 30.44 -27.52
N SER A 128 0.19 30.76 -27.75
CA SER A 128 -0.93 30.20 -26.99
C SER A 128 -1.02 28.69 -27.13
N VAL A 129 -0.82 28.16 -28.34
CA VAL A 129 -0.84 26.71 -28.59
C VAL A 129 0.36 26.01 -27.96
N ARG A 130 1.55 26.62 -27.98
CA ARG A 130 2.73 26.07 -27.30
C ARG A 130 2.51 25.94 -25.80
N ASP A 131 1.89 26.94 -25.18
CA ASP A 131 1.57 26.90 -23.75
C ASP A 131 0.59 25.76 -23.42
N ALA A 132 -0.43 25.59 -24.24
CA ALA A 132 -1.38 24.48 -24.09
C ALA A 132 -0.71 23.12 -24.27
N LEU A 133 0.21 22.99 -25.23
CA LEU A 133 0.99 21.77 -25.45
C LEU A 133 1.88 21.44 -24.26
N THR A 134 2.56 22.42 -23.69
CA THR A 134 3.42 22.22 -22.52
C THR A 134 2.63 21.65 -21.36
N THR A 135 1.44 22.19 -21.07
CA THR A 135 0.56 21.71 -20.01
C THR A 135 0.09 20.28 -20.26
N LYS A 136 -0.37 19.99 -21.47
CA LYS A 136 -0.91 18.65 -21.80
C LYS A 136 0.19 17.57 -21.84
N ARG A 137 1.37 17.92 -22.31
CA ARG A 137 2.52 17.01 -22.29
C ARG A 137 2.96 16.67 -20.86
N ALA A 138 2.91 17.64 -19.95
CA ALA A 138 3.19 17.40 -18.53
C ALA A 138 2.17 16.43 -17.91
N TRP A 139 0.89 16.57 -18.24
CA TRP A 139 -0.15 15.64 -17.81
C TRP A 139 0.06 14.24 -18.38
N LEU A 140 0.41 14.15 -19.64
CA LEU A 140 0.69 12.88 -20.31
C LEU A 140 1.83 12.14 -19.61
N ASP A 141 2.93 12.82 -19.31
CA ASP A 141 4.08 12.24 -18.63
C ASP A 141 3.70 11.76 -17.23
N GLN A 142 2.91 12.53 -16.49
CA GLN A 142 2.44 12.16 -15.16
C GLN A 142 1.56 10.91 -15.19
N ILE A 143 0.61 10.84 -16.10
CA ILE A 143 -0.28 9.69 -16.26
C ILE A 143 0.50 8.45 -16.71
N SER A 144 1.40 8.61 -17.66
CA SER A 144 2.24 7.52 -18.16
C SER A 144 3.10 6.90 -17.05
N SER A 145 3.67 7.72 -16.18
CA SER A 145 4.48 7.24 -15.05
C SER A 145 3.64 6.56 -13.98
N THR A 146 2.37 6.91 -13.85
CA THR A 146 1.44 6.27 -12.91
C THR A 146 1.01 4.87 -13.40
N ILE A 147 0.91 4.68 -14.72
CA ILE A 147 0.47 3.42 -15.33
C ILE A 147 1.63 2.42 -15.45
N ALA A 148 2.83 2.90 -15.61
CA ALA A 148 4.03 2.07 -15.83
C ALA A 148 4.43 1.19 -14.60
#